data_af674f1a699bf5cbd7433a4ae7a8fa92
#
_entry.id   af674f1a699bf5cbd7433a4ae7a8fa92
#
_cell.length_a   1.000
_cell.length_b   1.000
_cell.length_c   1.000
_cell.angle_alpha   90.00
_cell.angle_beta   90.00
_cell.angle_gamma   90.00
#
_symmetry.space_group_name_H-M   'P 1'
#
loop_
_entity.id
_entity.type
_entity.pdbx_description
1 polymer ?
#
loop_
_entity_poly.entity_id
_entity_poly.type
_entity_poly.pdbx_seq_one_letter_code
_entity_poly.pdbx_strand_id
1 'polypeptide(L)'
;QVQHGRKLSWPVGEASDGIAEHFPGMQTDIELVHTERKLKLVIDTKFTHIFTESQYKSEVLRSGYLYQLYAYLRTQEGKLEAQGIVRSEGMLLHPQCGQALDAYVDMQGHRMRFKTIDLMSSPDEFELQLQSIASASYWITARPRNLPLTYGDSEWLHYRRTVLRNKKPGYVQIGS
;
A
#
# COMPACT_ATOMS: atom_id res chain seq x y z
N GLN A 1 3.33 -15.42 -0.98
CA GLN A 1 3.85 -15.66 0.36
C GLN A 1 3.39 -14.55 1.30
N VAL A 2 3.00 -14.88 2.53
CA VAL A 2 2.59 -13.95 3.58
C VAL A 2 3.62 -13.98 4.70
N GLN A 3 4.00 -12.83 5.21
CA GLN A 3 4.88 -12.66 6.36
C GLN A 3 4.24 -11.68 7.36
N HIS A 4 4.42 -11.92 8.65
CA HIS A 4 3.87 -11.10 9.74
C HIS A 4 4.99 -10.59 10.64
N GLY A 5 4.83 -9.39 11.16
CA GLY A 5 5.69 -8.84 12.22
C GLY A 5 7.16 -8.77 11.86
N ARG A 6 7.53 -8.55 10.59
CA ARG A 6 8.92 -8.54 10.17
C ARG A 6 9.65 -7.31 10.69
N LYS A 7 10.71 -7.54 11.45
CA LYS A 7 11.59 -6.47 11.91
C LYS A 7 12.43 -5.94 10.75
N LEU A 8 12.50 -4.63 10.65
CA LEU A 8 13.31 -3.91 9.68
C LEU A 8 14.40 -3.13 10.41
N SER A 9 15.53 -2.95 9.75
CA SER A 9 16.62 -2.10 10.22
C SER A 9 16.79 -0.89 9.34
N TRP A 10 17.07 0.24 9.95
CA TRP A 10 17.46 1.44 9.23
C TRP A 10 18.75 1.18 8.43
N PRO A 11 18.85 1.63 7.18
CA PRO A 11 20.08 1.57 6.42
C PRO A 11 21.01 2.71 6.90
N VAL A 12 21.53 2.58 8.12
CA VAL A 12 22.44 3.56 8.71
C VAL A 12 23.80 3.37 8.02
N GLY A 13 24.35 4.47 7.48
CA GLY A 13 25.71 4.55 7.00
C GLY A 13 26.68 4.95 8.13
N GLU A 14 27.41 6.04 7.96
CA GLU A 14 28.23 6.61 9.01
C GLU A 14 27.35 7.24 10.12
N ALA A 15 27.74 7.05 11.37
CA ALA A 15 27.02 7.58 12.52
C ALA A 15 28.02 8.06 13.59
N SER A 16 27.64 9.07 14.37
CA SER A 16 28.37 9.46 15.57
C SER A 16 28.26 8.36 16.63
N ASP A 17 29.24 8.33 17.54
CA ASP A 17 29.32 7.33 18.60
C ASP A 17 28.01 7.27 19.42
N GLY A 18 27.48 6.06 19.55
CA GLY A 18 26.31 5.74 20.36
C GLY A 18 24.94 6.12 19.76
N ILE A 19 24.86 7.05 18.79
CA ILE A 19 23.55 7.52 18.29
C ILE A 19 22.73 6.44 17.59
N ALA A 20 23.38 5.49 16.91
CA ALA A 20 22.68 4.43 16.19
C ALA A 20 21.87 3.50 17.12
N GLU A 21 22.27 3.36 18.38
CA GLU A 21 21.58 2.54 19.39
C GLU A 21 20.23 3.13 19.80
N HIS A 22 20.03 4.44 19.60
CA HIS A 22 18.79 5.16 19.91
C HIS A 22 17.80 5.21 18.76
N PHE A 23 18.12 4.61 17.59
CA PHE A 23 17.18 4.58 16.49
C PHE A 23 15.97 3.69 16.83
N PRO A 24 14.75 4.17 16.54
CA PRO A 24 13.56 3.38 16.82
C PRO A 24 13.54 2.12 15.96
N GLY A 25 13.09 1.02 16.55
CA GLY A 25 12.82 -0.20 15.79
C GLY A 25 11.71 0.02 14.77
N MET A 26 11.80 -0.69 13.65
CA MET A 26 10.73 -0.75 12.66
C MET A 26 10.22 -2.17 12.58
N GLN A 27 8.88 -2.31 12.49
CA GLN A 27 8.24 -3.61 12.32
C GLN A 27 7.01 -3.45 11.43
N THR A 28 6.92 -4.27 10.38
CA THR A 28 5.73 -4.29 9.52
C THR A 28 4.67 -5.20 10.11
N ASP A 29 3.39 -4.89 9.91
CA ASP A 29 2.31 -5.77 10.37
C ASP A 29 2.19 -6.98 9.43
N ILE A 30 1.95 -6.74 8.15
CA ILE A 30 1.77 -7.79 7.14
C ILE A 30 2.57 -7.44 5.89
N GLU A 31 3.26 -8.43 5.33
CA GLU A 31 3.90 -8.33 4.02
C GLU A 31 3.40 -9.44 3.11
N LEU A 32 2.92 -9.08 1.94
CA LEU A 32 2.53 -10.00 0.89
C LEU A 32 3.57 -9.95 -0.22
N VAL A 33 4.13 -11.12 -0.58
CA VAL A 33 5.12 -11.24 -1.66
C VAL A 33 4.56 -12.12 -2.77
N HIS A 34 4.46 -11.57 -3.97
CA HIS A 34 4.14 -12.31 -5.18
C HIS A 34 5.41 -12.62 -5.95
N THR A 35 5.95 -13.81 -5.74
CA THR A 35 7.28 -14.21 -6.23
C THR A 35 7.37 -14.16 -7.76
N GLU A 36 6.39 -14.71 -8.47
CA GLU A 36 6.39 -14.75 -9.95
C GLU A 36 6.35 -13.37 -10.58
N ARG A 37 5.61 -12.44 -9.96
CA ARG A 37 5.48 -11.06 -10.45
C ARG A 37 6.54 -10.12 -9.88
N LYS A 38 7.34 -10.61 -8.95
CA LYS A 38 8.37 -9.84 -8.26
C LYS A 38 7.82 -8.57 -7.60
N LEU A 39 6.64 -8.70 -6.98
CA LEU A 39 5.92 -7.61 -6.34
C LEU A 39 5.84 -7.86 -4.83
N LYS A 40 5.88 -6.78 -4.05
CA LYS A 40 5.68 -6.80 -2.61
C LYS A 40 4.66 -5.73 -2.20
N LEU A 41 3.75 -6.10 -1.31
CA LEU A 41 2.84 -5.18 -0.64
C LEU A 41 3.10 -5.21 0.86
N VAL A 42 3.40 -4.04 1.43
CA VAL A 42 3.52 -3.82 2.87
C VAL A 42 2.20 -3.23 3.36
N ILE A 43 1.52 -3.94 4.25
CA ILE A 43 0.25 -3.50 4.84
C ILE A 43 0.52 -3.10 6.30
N ASP A 44 0.14 -1.90 6.64
CA ASP A 44 0.17 -1.36 7.98
C ASP A 44 -1.29 -1.16 8.44
N THR A 45 -1.68 -1.91 9.48
CA THR A 45 -3.05 -1.94 9.98
C THR A 45 -3.25 -0.92 11.09
N LYS A 46 -4.36 -0.20 11.05
CA LYS A 46 -4.66 0.85 12.04
C LYS A 46 -6.10 0.72 12.53
N PHE A 47 -6.30 0.61 13.83
CA PHE A 47 -7.65 0.54 14.43
C PHE A 47 -8.19 1.94 14.77
N THR A 48 -8.10 2.86 13.82
CA THR A 48 -8.57 4.24 13.94
C THR A 48 -9.27 4.66 12.65
N HIS A 49 -10.01 5.76 12.67
CA HIS A 49 -10.51 6.39 11.45
C HIS A 49 -9.34 6.73 10.53
N ILE A 50 -9.52 6.51 9.23
CA ILE A 50 -8.49 6.78 8.22
C ILE A 50 -8.24 8.29 8.08
N PHE A 51 -9.30 9.09 8.19
CA PHE A 51 -9.21 10.54 8.19
C PHE A 51 -9.27 11.11 9.61
N THR A 52 -8.71 12.28 9.79
CA THR A 52 -8.79 13.11 10.99
C THR A 52 -9.06 14.55 10.59
N GLU A 53 -9.67 15.31 11.48
CA GLU A 53 -9.86 16.74 11.26
C GLU A 53 -8.53 17.51 11.36
N SER A 54 -8.44 18.60 10.62
CA SER A 54 -7.33 19.53 10.68
C SER A 54 -7.86 20.96 10.77
N GLN A 55 -7.05 21.87 11.26
CA GLN A 55 -7.41 23.30 11.34
C GLN A 55 -7.70 23.94 9.99
N TYR A 56 -7.21 23.34 8.89
CA TYR A 56 -7.28 23.91 7.53
C TYR A 56 -8.15 23.09 6.57
N LYS A 57 -8.46 21.83 6.91
CA LYS A 57 -9.23 20.92 6.06
C LYS A 57 -10.16 20.09 6.92
N SER A 58 -11.35 19.81 6.42
CA SER A 58 -12.33 18.98 7.11
C SER A 58 -11.84 17.54 7.34
N GLU A 59 -11.05 17.01 6.39
CA GLU A 59 -10.54 15.63 6.45
C GLU A 59 -9.12 15.58 5.90
N VAL A 60 -8.20 14.99 6.67
CA VAL A 60 -6.81 14.74 6.26
C VAL A 60 -6.37 13.35 6.71
N LEU A 61 -5.45 12.74 5.96
CA LEU A 61 -4.76 11.53 6.41
C LEU A 61 -3.83 11.87 7.58
N ARG A 62 -3.70 10.95 8.54
CA ARG A 62 -2.76 11.12 9.65
C ARG A 62 -1.32 11.05 9.14
N SER A 63 -0.61 12.16 9.21
CA SER A 63 0.75 12.29 8.68
C SER A 63 1.72 11.25 9.26
N GLY A 64 1.62 10.93 10.56
CA GLY A 64 2.47 9.94 11.19
C GLY A 64 2.35 8.53 10.56
N TYR A 65 1.14 8.11 10.18
CA TYR A 65 0.92 6.82 9.53
C TYR A 65 1.50 6.81 8.10
N LEU A 66 1.33 7.93 7.40
CA LEU A 66 1.88 8.11 6.06
C LEU A 66 3.41 8.04 6.08
N TYR A 67 4.05 8.76 7.01
CA TYR A 67 5.50 8.76 7.16
C TYR A 67 6.02 7.38 7.57
N GLN A 68 5.34 6.67 8.46
CA GLN A 68 5.70 5.31 8.87
C GLN A 68 5.69 4.35 7.67
N LEU A 69 4.58 4.34 6.91
CA LEU A 69 4.46 3.48 5.73
C LEU A 69 5.52 3.84 4.68
N TYR A 70 5.75 5.13 4.44
CA TYR A 70 6.77 5.58 3.51
C TYR A 70 8.19 5.16 3.96
N ALA A 71 8.51 5.28 5.25
CA ALA A 71 9.77 4.81 5.79
C ALA A 71 9.97 3.30 5.57
N TYR A 72 8.92 2.49 5.76
CA TYR A 72 8.98 1.04 5.48
C TYR A 72 9.33 0.74 4.02
N LEU A 73 8.76 1.47 3.08
CA LEU A 73 9.03 1.28 1.66
C LEU A 73 10.46 1.68 1.30
N ARG A 74 10.88 2.87 1.71
CA ARG A 74 12.21 3.42 1.39
C ARG A 74 13.35 2.64 2.00
N THR A 75 13.24 2.22 3.25
CA THR A 75 14.32 1.48 3.94
C THR A 75 14.56 0.08 3.38
N GLN A 76 13.63 -0.44 2.58
CA GLN A 76 13.74 -1.77 2.00
C GLN A 76 14.20 -1.79 0.54
N GLU A 77 14.25 -0.66 -0.17
CA GLU A 77 14.48 -0.64 -1.62
C GLU A 77 15.69 -1.46 -2.07
N GLY A 78 16.89 -1.14 -1.61
CA GLY A 78 18.09 -1.84 -2.05
C GLY A 78 18.09 -3.33 -1.71
N LYS A 79 17.46 -3.73 -0.59
CA LYS A 79 17.32 -5.14 -0.20
C LYS A 79 16.35 -5.88 -1.10
N LEU A 80 15.28 -5.22 -1.52
CA LEU A 80 14.27 -5.79 -2.40
C LEU A 80 14.80 -5.99 -3.82
N GLU A 81 15.56 -5.04 -4.34
CA GLU A 81 16.25 -5.19 -5.63
C GLU A 81 17.20 -6.40 -5.63
N ALA A 82 17.98 -6.57 -4.56
CA ALA A 82 18.85 -7.75 -4.40
C ALA A 82 18.07 -9.08 -4.34
N GLN A 83 16.79 -9.06 -3.91
CA GLN A 83 15.89 -10.21 -3.91
C GLN A 83 15.11 -10.36 -5.24
N GLY A 84 15.40 -9.52 -6.23
CA GLY A 84 14.70 -9.51 -7.51
C GLY A 84 13.28 -8.96 -7.44
N ILE A 85 12.88 -8.28 -6.37
CA ILE A 85 11.60 -7.57 -6.27
C ILE A 85 11.72 -6.27 -7.06
N VAL A 86 10.90 -6.15 -8.10
CA VAL A 86 10.95 -4.97 -8.99
C VAL A 86 10.04 -3.83 -8.53
N ARG A 87 9.13 -4.10 -7.60
CA ARG A 87 8.19 -3.10 -7.09
C ARG A 87 7.72 -3.42 -5.69
N SER A 88 7.70 -2.41 -4.85
CA SER A 88 7.03 -2.45 -3.55
C SER A 88 5.94 -1.40 -3.46
N GLU A 89 4.81 -1.79 -2.90
CA GLU A 89 3.66 -0.92 -2.62
C GLU A 89 3.38 -0.91 -1.12
N GLY A 90 2.80 0.16 -0.62
CA GLY A 90 2.33 0.26 0.76
C GLY A 90 0.81 0.35 0.82
N MET A 91 0.22 -0.13 1.91
CA MET A 91 -1.21 0.03 2.18
C MET A 91 -1.42 0.41 3.66
N LEU A 92 -2.18 1.48 3.89
CA LEU A 92 -2.83 1.71 5.17
C LEU A 92 -4.20 1.05 5.14
N LEU A 93 -4.41 0.07 6.02
CA LEU A 93 -5.67 -0.66 6.13
C LEU A 93 -6.37 -0.29 7.43
N HIS A 94 -7.56 0.28 7.32
CA HIS A 94 -8.36 0.78 8.43
C HIS A 94 -9.71 0.08 8.53
N PRO A 95 -10.36 0.02 9.71
CA PRO A 95 -11.76 -0.34 9.79
C PRO A 95 -12.61 0.69 9.04
N GLN A 96 -13.67 0.21 8.40
CA GLN A 96 -14.67 1.07 7.78
C GLN A 96 -15.52 1.72 8.87
N CYS A 97 -15.46 3.05 8.93
CA CYS A 97 -16.28 3.86 9.81
C CYS A 97 -17.08 4.83 8.94
N GLY A 98 -18.23 4.38 8.44
CA GLY A 98 -19.04 5.11 7.47
C GLY A 98 -18.75 4.68 6.02
N GLN A 99 -18.29 5.59 5.17
CA GLN A 99 -18.06 5.31 3.76
C GLN A 99 -16.86 4.39 3.52
N ALA A 100 -17.01 3.44 2.61
CA ALA A 100 -15.91 2.60 2.15
C ALA A 100 -14.89 3.42 1.34
N LEU A 101 -13.61 3.19 1.58
CA LEU A 101 -12.51 3.80 0.84
C LEU A 101 -11.65 2.72 0.19
N ASP A 102 -11.31 2.92 -1.09
CA ASP A 102 -10.27 2.19 -1.82
C ASP A 102 -9.60 3.16 -2.79
N ALA A 103 -8.53 3.80 -2.34
CA ALA A 103 -7.86 4.86 -3.06
C ALA A 103 -6.33 4.65 -3.06
N TYR A 104 -5.62 5.36 -3.93
CA TYR A 104 -4.16 5.33 -3.95
C TYR A 104 -3.55 6.65 -4.42
N VAL A 105 -2.29 6.82 -4.08
CA VAL A 105 -1.42 7.87 -4.62
C VAL A 105 -0.08 7.25 -5.04
N ASP A 106 0.47 7.70 -6.15
CA ASP A 106 1.84 7.37 -6.55
C ASP A 106 2.78 8.49 -6.10
N MET A 107 3.75 8.16 -5.25
CA MET A 107 4.69 9.12 -4.68
C MET A 107 6.10 8.55 -4.70
N GLN A 108 7.03 9.26 -5.35
CA GLN A 108 8.46 8.92 -5.41
C GLN A 108 8.76 7.45 -5.78
N GLY A 109 8.01 6.92 -6.76
CA GLY A 109 8.21 5.56 -7.26
C GLY A 109 7.41 4.48 -6.52
N HIS A 110 6.80 4.79 -5.38
CA HIS A 110 5.95 3.87 -4.63
C HIS A 110 4.47 4.20 -4.81
N ARG A 111 3.65 3.17 -4.87
CA ARG A 111 2.21 3.30 -4.71
C ARG A 111 1.85 3.14 -3.24
N MET A 112 1.14 4.10 -2.72
CA MET A 112 0.56 4.06 -1.38
C MET A 112 -0.95 3.95 -1.51
N ARG A 113 -1.53 2.91 -0.90
CA ARG A 113 -2.96 2.61 -0.94
C ARG A 113 -3.60 2.93 0.40
N PHE A 114 -4.84 3.35 0.35
CA PHE A 114 -5.67 3.69 1.50
C PHE A 114 -6.96 2.90 1.38
N LYS A 115 -7.15 1.92 2.25
CA LYS A 115 -8.29 1.02 2.16
C LYS A 115 -8.97 0.87 3.50
N THR A 116 -10.29 0.81 3.47
CA THR A 116 -11.09 0.43 4.62
C THR A 116 -11.65 -0.97 4.43
N ILE A 117 -11.85 -1.68 5.54
CA ILE A 117 -12.44 -3.01 5.59
C ILE A 117 -13.62 -3.00 6.58
N ASP A 118 -14.74 -3.59 6.17
CA ASP A 118 -15.92 -3.67 7.02
C ASP A 118 -15.78 -4.82 8.01
N LEU A 119 -15.51 -4.49 9.28
CA LEU A 119 -15.38 -5.46 10.37
C LEU A 119 -16.76 -5.97 10.88
N MET A 120 -17.87 -5.33 10.45
CA MET A 120 -19.23 -5.73 10.83
C MET A 120 -19.91 -6.59 9.77
N SER A 121 -19.24 -6.83 8.63
CA SER A 121 -19.73 -7.72 7.60
C SER A 121 -19.78 -9.18 8.07
N SER A 122 -20.52 -10.02 7.36
CA SER A 122 -20.53 -11.45 7.63
C SER A 122 -19.12 -12.07 7.47
N PRO A 123 -18.83 -13.23 8.12
CA PRO A 123 -17.52 -13.89 7.98
C PRO A 123 -17.14 -14.13 6.52
N ASP A 124 -18.07 -14.55 5.68
CA ASP A 124 -17.83 -14.82 4.27
C ASP A 124 -17.49 -13.54 3.49
N GLU A 125 -18.21 -12.44 3.75
CA GLU A 125 -17.93 -11.15 3.14
C GLU A 125 -16.59 -10.57 3.61
N PHE A 126 -16.28 -10.75 4.90
CA PHE A 126 -14.99 -10.33 5.44
C PHE A 126 -13.83 -11.09 4.78
N GLU A 127 -13.97 -12.42 4.63
CA GLU A 127 -12.98 -13.22 3.91
C GLU A 127 -12.81 -12.77 2.46
N LEU A 128 -13.89 -12.50 1.74
CA LEU A 128 -13.85 -11.97 0.37
C LEU A 128 -13.14 -10.62 0.30
N GLN A 129 -13.34 -9.73 1.26
CA GLN A 129 -12.62 -8.46 1.34
C GLN A 129 -11.12 -8.69 1.50
N LEU A 130 -10.67 -9.59 2.40
CA LEU A 130 -9.26 -9.94 2.57
C LEU A 130 -8.67 -10.59 1.33
N GLN A 131 -9.38 -11.55 0.72
CA GLN A 131 -8.95 -12.20 -0.51
C GLN A 131 -8.79 -11.18 -1.65
N SER A 132 -9.65 -10.16 -1.72
CA SER A 132 -9.55 -9.09 -2.71
C SER A 132 -8.22 -8.32 -2.61
N ILE A 133 -7.74 -8.09 -1.39
CA ILE A 133 -6.45 -7.42 -1.12
C ILE A 133 -5.28 -8.32 -1.56
N ALA A 134 -5.38 -9.61 -1.27
CA ALA A 134 -4.33 -10.58 -1.59
C ALA A 134 -4.31 -10.99 -3.07
N SER A 135 -5.39 -10.71 -3.82
CA SER A 135 -5.51 -11.15 -5.21
C SER A 135 -4.50 -10.46 -6.13
N ALA A 136 -3.98 -11.22 -7.08
CA ALA A 136 -3.04 -10.71 -8.07
C ALA A 136 -3.62 -9.57 -8.92
N SER A 137 -4.93 -9.55 -9.16
CA SER A 137 -5.62 -8.49 -9.91
C SER A 137 -5.57 -7.13 -9.21
N TYR A 138 -5.57 -7.11 -7.89
CA TYR A 138 -5.47 -5.88 -7.10
C TYR A 138 -4.12 -5.18 -7.32
N TRP A 139 -3.05 -5.95 -7.54
CA TRP A 139 -1.68 -5.46 -7.69
C TRP A 139 -1.32 -5.08 -9.13
N ILE A 140 -2.13 -5.51 -10.10
CA ILE A 140 -1.86 -5.33 -11.55
C ILE A 140 -2.28 -3.92 -12.03
N THR A 141 -3.10 -3.20 -11.30
CA THR A 141 -3.67 -1.93 -11.75
C THR A 141 -2.66 -0.79 -11.92
N ALA A 142 -1.37 -1.08 -11.75
CA ALA A 142 -0.32 -0.10 -11.92
C ALA A 142 0.86 -0.65 -12.73
N ARG A 143 0.94 -0.19 -13.94
CA ARG A 143 2.06 -0.41 -14.87
C ARG A 143 3.32 0.29 -14.36
N PRO A 144 4.50 -0.35 -14.34
CA PRO A 144 5.78 0.36 -14.26
C PRO A 144 5.89 1.30 -15.44
N ARG A 145 6.25 2.56 -15.22
CA ARG A 145 6.30 3.59 -16.28
C ARG A 145 7.27 3.29 -17.42
N ASN A 146 8.17 2.31 -17.26
CA ASN A 146 9.30 2.07 -18.16
C ASN A 146 9.33 0.67 -18.79
N LEU A 147 8.26 -0.13 -18.74
CA LEU A 147 8.23 -1.40 -19.44
C LEU A 147 7.50 -1.26 -20.78
N PRO A 148 8.05 -1.80 -21.89
CA PRO A 148 7.38 -1.84 -23.17
C PRO A 148 6.09 -2.67 -23.09
N LEU A 149 5.11 -2.35 -23.97
CA LEU A 149 3.86 -3.09 -24.13
C LEU A 149 4.16 -4.54 -24.49
N THR A 150 3.79 -5.50 -23.62
CA THR A 150 3.83 -6.92 -23.91
C THR A 150 2.44 -7.45 -24.23
N TYR A 151 2.35 -8.64 -24.80
CA TYR A 151 1.10 -9.24 -25.29
C TYR A 151 -0.04 -9.33 -24.24
N GLY A 152 0.29 -9.41 -22.95
CA GLY A 152 -0.69 -9.40 -21.84
C GLY A 152 -1.36 -8.04 -21.56
N ASP A 153 -0.87 -6.96 -22.17
CA ASP A 153 -1.38 -5.61 -21.96
C ASP A 153 -2.72 -5.35 -22.69
N SER A 154 -3.02 -6.12 -23.73
CA SER A 154 -4.29 -6.04 -24.46
C SER A 154 -5.47 -6.55 -23.64
N GLU A 155 -5.29 -7.62 -22.86
CA GLU A 155 -6.29 -8.15 -21.93
C GLU A 155 -6.54 -7.17 -20.78
N TRP A 156 -5.49 -6.51 -20.30
CA TRP A 156 -5.59 -5.49 -19.27
C TRP A 156 -6.37 -4.25 -19.72
N LEU A 157 -6.16 -3.78 -20.94
CA LEU A 157 -6.92 -2.68 -21.54
C LEU A 157 -8.40 -3.05 -21.72
N HIS A 158 -8.67 -4.30 -22.06
CA HIS A 158 -10.04 -4.82 -22.16
C HIS A 158 -10.72 -4.89 -20.78
N TYR A 159 -10.04 -5.42 -19.77
CA TYR A 159 -10.51 -5.47 -18.38
C TYR A 159 -10.81 -4.07 -17.85
N ARG A 160 -9.91 -3.10 -18.05
CA ARG A 160 -10.10 -1.71 -17.64
C ARG A 160 -11.30 -1.05 -18.30
N ARG A 161 -11.53 -1.32 -19.60
CA ARG A 161 -12.71 -0.80 -20.32
C ARG A 161 -14.01 -1.42 -19.83
N THR A 162 -14.02 -2.68 -19.46
CA THR A 162 -15.23 -3.43 -19.14
C THR A 162 -15.61 -3.29 -17.67
N VAL A 163 -14.64 -3.38 -16.76
CA VAL A 163 -14.89 -3.44 -15.31
C VAL A 163 -14.94 -2.04 -14.67
N LEU A 164 -14.06 -1.12 -15.10
CA LEU A 164 -14.02 0.24 -14.53
C LEU A 164 -15.09 1.17 -15.11
N ARG A 165 -15.63 0.86 -16.28
CA ARG A 165 -16.72 1.64 -16.90
C ARG A 165 -18.04 1.49 -16.16
N ASN A 166 -18.22 0.39 -15.42
CA ASN A 166 -19.43 0.08 -14.66
C ASN A 166 -19.39 0.48 -13.18
N LYS A 167 -18.25 0.92 -12.68
CA LYS A 167 -18.12 1.51 -11.35
C LYS A 167 -17.79 2.98 -11.50
N LYS A 168 -18.76 3.87 -11.27
CA LYS A 168 -18.50 5.31 -11.10
C LYS A 168 -17.61 5.49 -9.86
N PRO A 169 -16.34 5.86 -9.99
CA PRO A 169 -15.54 6.26 -8.82
C PRO A 169 -15.98 7.68 -8.44
N GLY A 170 -16.30 7.86 -7.17
CA GLY A 170 -16.32 9.22 -6.61
C GLY A 170 -14.88 9.75 -6.60
N TYR A 171 -14.52 10.52 -7.60
CA TYR A 171 -13.24 11.25 -7.60
C TYR A 171 -13.34 12.43 -6.65
N VAL A 172 -12.54 12.43 -5.60
CA VAL A 172 -12.19 13.67 -4.92
C VAL A 172 -11.09 14.33 -5.75
N GLN A 173 -11.45 15.37 -6.52
CA GLN A 173 -10.44 16.26 -7.11
C GLN A 173 -9.74 17.01 -5.96
N ILE A 174 -8.47 16.75 -5.78
CA ILE A 174 -7.62 17.60 -4.95
C ILE A 174 -7.24 18.79 -5.85
N GLY A 175 -7.96 19.89 -5.67
CA GLY A 175 -7.64 21.16 -6.34
C GLY A 175 -6.26 21.64 -5.92
N SER A 176 -5.59 22.25 -6.88
CA SER A 176 -4.31 22.97 -6.78
C SER A 176 -4.35 24.11 -5.76
#